data_7a6ab3f99ec82098be27655f86d671b2
#
_entry.id   7a6ab3f99ec82098be27655f86d671b2
#
_cell.length_a   1.000
_cell.length_b   1.000
_cell.length_c   1.000
_cell.angle_alpha   90.00
_cell.angle_beta   90.00
_cell.angle_gamma   90.00
#
_symmetry.space_group_name_H-M   'P 1'
#
loop_
_entity.id
_entity.type
_entity.pdbx_description
1 polymer ?
#
loop_
_entity_poly.entity_id
_entity_poly.type
_entity_poly.pdbx_seq_one_letter_code
_entity_poly.pdbx_strand_id
1 'polypeptide(L)' 'PREKKILSLRFFTGKTQMEVAGEIGISQAQVSRLEKGALEKIKGDL' A
#
# COMPACT_ATOMS: atom_id res chain seq x y z
N PRO A 1 -2.19 7.17 8.34
CA PRO A 1 -2.74 7.18 6.99
C PRO A 1 -2.65 5.80 6.33
N ARG A 2 -3.57 5.56 5.42
CA ARG A 2 -3.68 4.28 4.72
C ARG A 2 -2.41 3.91 3.96
N GLU A 3 -1.76 4.89 3.38
CA GLU A 3 -0.55 4.66 2.60
C GLU A 3 0.54 4.00 3.43
N LYS A 4 0.78 4.51 4.62
CA LYS A 4 1.78 3.93 5.51
C LYS A 4 1.40 2.52 5.95
N LYS A 5 0.13 2.30 6.23
CA LYS A 5 -0.35 0.98 6.64
C LYS A 5 -0.19 -0.03 5.51
N ILE A 6 -0.52 0.37 4.29
CA ILE A 6 -0.38 -0.48 3.12
C ILE A 6 1.08 -0.85 2.89
N LEU A 7 1.97 0.13 2.94
CA LEU A 7 3.40 -0.12 2.76
C LEU A 7 3.94 -1.04 3.85
N SER A 8 3.51 -0.82 5.09
CA SER A 8 3.92 -1.66 6.21
C SER A 8 3.49 -3.11 6.01
N LEU A 9 2.23 -3.33 5.63
CA LEU A 9 1.72 -4.67 5.40
C LEU A 9 2.41 -5.35 4.23
N ARG A 10 2.71 -4.59 3.18
CA ARG A 10 3.35 -5.13 1.99
C ARG A 10 4.82 -5.46 2.21
N PHE A 11 5.56 -4.57 2.84
CA PHE A 11 7.02 -4.70 2.93
C PHE A 11 7.52 -5.30 4.23
N PHE A 12 6.81 -5.09 5.34
CA PHE A 12 7.22 -5.67 6.62
C PHE A 12 6.59 -7.02 6.89
N THR A 13 5.32 -7.21 6.53
CA THR A 13 4.63 -8.48 6.73
C THR A 13 4.67 -9.38 5.50
N GLY A 14 4.99 -8.85 4.34
CA GLY A 14 5.09 -9.62 3.12
C GLY A 14 3.75 -10.04 2.52
N LYS A 15 2.68 -9.32 2.83
CA LYS A 15 1.36 -9.63 2.30
C LYS A 15 1.23 -9.18 0.84
N THR A 16 0.40 -9.91 0.09
CA THR A 16 0.09 -9.53 -1.29
C THR A 16 -0.90 -8.37 -1.30
N GLN A 17 -1.03 -7.71 -2.46
CA GLN A 17 -2.00 -6.63 -2.60
C GLN A 17 -3.42 -7.11 -2.33
N MET A 18 -3.75 -8.33 -2.75
CA MET A 18 -5.07 -8.90 -2.50
C MET A 18 -5.31 -9.12 -1.02
N GLU A 19 -4.31 -9.62 -0.30
CA GLU A 19 -4.42 -9.82 1.14
C GLU A 19 -4.59 -8.50 1.88
N VAL A 20 -3.82 -7.50 1.49
CA VAL A 20 -3.92 -6.16 2.09
C VAL A 20 -5.29 -5.56 1.81
N ALA A 21 -5.78 -5.70 0.59
CA ALA A 21 -7.10 -5.18 0.21
C ALA A 21 -8.20 -5.78 1.08
N GLY A 22 -8.17 -7.10 1.28
CA GLY A 22 -9.14 -7.78 2.13
C GLY A 22 -9.04 -7.37 3.58
N GLU A 23 -7.84 -7.14 4.07
CA GLU A 23 -7.62 -6.76 5.46
C GLU A 23 -8.08 -5.33 5.75
N ILE A 24 -7.83 -4.42 4.82
CA ILE A 24 -8.22 -3.01 4.98
C ILE A 24 -9.68 -2.79 4.58
N GLY A 25 -10.21 -3.64 3.70
CA GLY A 25 -11.59 -3.54 3.24
C GLY A 25 -11.76 -2.66 2.00
N ILE A 26 -10.77 -2.69 1.11
CA ILE A 26 -10.82 -1.94 -0.15
C ILE A 26 -10.49 -2.87 -1.30
N SER A 27 -10.58 -2.37 -2.55
CA SER A 27 -10.27 -3.19 -3.71
C SER A 27 -8.76 -3.29 -3.92
N GLN A 28 -8.32 -4.34 -4.61
CA GLN A 28 -6.92 -4.51 -4.97
C GLN A 28 -6.43 -3.36 -5.84
N ALA A 29 -7.26 -2.91 -6.77
CA ALA A 29 -6.91 -1.78 -7.62
C ALA A 29 -6.63 -0.52 -6.80
N GLN A 30 -7.40 -0.32 -5.74
CA GLN A 30 -7.20 0.82 -4.85
C GLN A 30 -5.90 0.68 -4.05
N VAL A 31 -5.58 -0.53 -3.59
CA VAL A 31 -4.30 -0.79 -2.92
C VAL A 31 -3.15 -0.46 -3.86
N SER A 32 -3.24 -0.90 -5.10
CA SER A 32 -2.21 -0.64 -6.10
C SER A 32 -1.99 0.86 -6.31
N ARG A 33 -3.07 1.62 -6.40
CA ARG A 33 -2.98 3.07 -6.57
C ARG A 33 -2.36 3.77 -5.36
N LEU A 34 -2.79 3.37 -4.16
CA LEU A 34 -2.27 3.95 -2.93
C LEU A 34 -0.79 3.62 -2.75
N GLU A 35 -0.41 2.40 -3.05
CA GLU A 35 0.98 1.97 -2.98
C GLU A 35 1.85 2.77 -3.95
N LYS A 36 1.39 2.94 -5.17
CA LYS A 36 2.11 3.72 -6.17
C LYS A 36 2.24 5.18 -5.75
N GLY A 37 1.16 5.77 -5.25
CA GLY A 37 1.18 7.14 -4.76
C GLY A 37 2.14 7.35 -3.62
N ALA A 38 2.18 6.39 -2.69
CA ALA A 38 3.10 6.45 -1.55
C ALA A 38 4.56 6.38 -2.00
N LEU A 39 4.85 5.50 -2.96
CA LEU A 39 6.20 5.36 -3.50
C LEU A 39 6.63 6.62 -4.24
N GLU A 40 5.72 7.26 -4.96
CA GLU A 40 6.01 8.51 -5.65
C GLU A 40 6.31 9.64 -4.67
N LYS A 41 5.61 9.69 -3.55
CA LYS A 41 5.88 10.67 -2.51
C LYS A 41 7.26 10.51 -1.91
N ILE A 42 7.65 9.28 -1.63
CA ILE A 42 8.98 8.98 -1.10
C ILE A 42 10.05 9.39 -2.11
N LYS A 43 9.80 9.09 -3.37
CA LYS A 43 10.71 9.43 -4.46
C LYS A 43 10.85 10.96 -4.62
N GLY A 44 9.76 11.68 -4.42
CA GLY A 44 9.77 13.14 -4.50
C GLY A 44 10.56 13.80 -3.39
N ASP A 45 10.69 13.16 -2.25
CA ASP A 45 11.42 13.68 -1.10
C ASP A 45 12.93 13.46 -1.21
N LEU A 46 13.35 12.64 -2.14
CA LEU A 46 14.75 12.41 -2.39
C LEU A 46 15.33 13.43 -3.37
#